data_af429ee5d887b66de48e1c2cd286d0ae
#
_entry.id   af429ee5d887b66de48e1c2cd286d0ae
#
_cell.length_a   1.000
_cell.length_b   1.000
_cell.length_c   1.000
_cell.angle_alpha   90.00
_cell.angle_beta   90.00
_cell.angle_gamma   90.00
#
_symmetry.space_group_name_H-M   'P 1'
#
loop_
_entity.id
_entity.type
_entity.pdbx_description
1 polymer ?
#
loop_
_entity_poly.entity_id
_entity_poly.type
_entity_poly.pdbx_seq_one_letter_code
_entity_poly.pdbx_strand_id
1 'polypeptide(L)'
;MVARLRKSIEHTEQVKLVQRVRAFYPDTIIASIPNGGDRTASERVRLHHEGVLAGMPDLCVLEACGGFHGLFVEMKTATGQQSKEQKALQLQLNNRGYLCTVARSAAEGFEMIKEYLNGEKLIG
;
A
#
# COMPACT_ATOMS: atom_id res chain seq x y z
N MET A 1 -20.29 -0.73 -11.12
CA MET A 1 -20.57 0.58 -10.49
C MET A 1 -19.90 0.72 -9.14
N VAL A 2 -20.26 -0.14 -8.18
CA VAL A 2 -19.66 -0.06 -6.83
C VAL A 2 -18.15 -0.24 -6.85
N ALA A 3 -17.64 -1.22 -7.60
CA ALA A 3 -16.20 -1.46 -7.71
C ALA A 3 -15.46 -0.27 -8.34
N ARG A 4 -16.05 0.34 -9.35
CA ARG A 4 -15.47 1.53 -10.01
C ARG A 4 -15.43 2.71 -9.05
N LEU A 5 -16.48 2.91 -8.26
CA LEU A 5 -16.52 3.97 -7.26
C LEU A 5 -15.47 3.75 -6.17
N ARG A 6 -15.31 2.52 -5.70
CA ARG A 6 -14.27 2.19 -4.72
C ARG A 6 -12.88 2.51 -5.24
N LYS A 7 -12.57 2.12 -6.48
CA LYS A 7 -11.27 2.41 -7.10
C LYS A 7 -11.02 3.91 -7.21
N SER A 8 -12.07 4.67 -7.55
CA SER A 8 -11.97 6.13 -7.65
C SER A 8 -11.67 6.74 -6.29
N ILE A 9 -12.34 6.28 -5.23
CA ILE A 9 -12.12 6.76 -3.86
C ILE A 9 -10.72 6.39 -3.40
N GLU A 10 -10.31 5.15 -3.61
CA GLU A 10 -8.97 4.67 -3.23
C GLU A 10 -7.89 5.48 -3.94
N HIS A 11 -8.05 5.73 -5.23
CA HIS A 11 -7.12 6.54 -6.01
C HIS A 11 -6.99 7.95 -5.43
N THR A 12 -8.12 8.60 -5.17
CA THR A 12 -8.14 9.96 -4.61
C THR A 12 -7.45 10.02 -3.26
N GLU A 13 -7.73 9.06 -2.38
CA GLU A 13 -7.11 9.00 -1.06
C GLU A 13 -5.62 8.70 -1.16
N GLN A 14 -5.22 7.85 -2.10
CA GLN A 14 -3.81 7.56 -2.32
C GLN A 14 -3.04 8.80 -2.78
N VAL A 15 -3.59 9.55 -3.72
CA VAL A 15 -2.98 10.80 -4.20
C VAL A 15 -2.79 11.78 -3.04
N LYS A 16 -3.82 11.97 -2.22
CA LYS A 16 -3.74 12.86 -1.05
C LYS A 16 -2.66 12.40 -0.08
N LEU A 17 -2.59 11.10 0.18
CA LEU A 17 -1.61 10.53 1.09
C LEU A 17 -0.19 10.76 0.60
N VAL A 18 0.08 10.43 -0.66
CA VAL A 18 1.41 10.58 -1.25
C VAL A 18 1.84 12.04 -1.25
N GLN A 19 0.94 12.95 -1.65
CA GLN A 19 1.23 14.38 -1.64
C GLN A 19 1.58 14.87 -0.24
N ARG A 20 0.83 14.43 0.76
CA ARG A 20 1.05 14.84 2.15
C ARG A 20 2.39 14.31 2.69
N VAL A 21 2.69 13.04 2.43
CA VAL A 21 3.96 12.45 2.85
C VAL A 21 5.14 13.20 2.21
N ARG A 22 5.05 13.47 0.92
CA ARG A 22 6.13 14.19 0.21
C ARG A 22 6.29 15.62 0.69
N ALA A 23 5.22 16.24 1.15
CA ALA A 23 5.28 17.60 1.70
C ALA A 23 5.92 17.64 3.09
N PHE A 24 5.55 16.71 3.96
CA PHE A 24 6.01 16.68 5.35
C PHE A 24 7.30 15.89 5.56
N TYR A 25 7.57 14.93 4.69
CA TYR A 25 8.75 14.05 4.77
C TYR A 25 9.42 13.97 3.41
N PRO A 26 9.99 15.11 2.93
CA PRO A 26 10.51 15.17 1.55
C PRO A 26 11.66 14.22 1.24
N ASP A 27 12.36 13.76 2.27
CA ASP A 27 13.50 12.84 2.08
C ASP A 27 13.09 11.37 2.15
N THR A 28 11.82 11.09 2.47
CA THR A 28 11.31 9.72 2.55
C THR A 28 10.99 9.20 1.16
N ILE A 29 11.47 8.00 0.86
CA ILE A 29 11.14 7.35 -0.40
C ILE A 29 9.80 6.64 -0.24
N ILE A 30 8.79 7.19 -0.88
CA ILE A 30 7.46 6.58 -1.00
C ILE A 30 7.15 6.40 -2.48
N ALA A 31 6.69 5.21 -2.85
CA ALA A 31 6.41 4.90 -4.24
C ALA A 31 5.16 4.02 -4.34
N SER A 32 4.48 4.11 -5.47
CA SER A 32 3.35 3.22 -5.74
C SER A 32 3.84 1.94 -6.41
N ILE A 33 3.06 0.88 -6.21
CA ILE A 33 3.29 -0.42 -6.85
C ILE A 33 2.06 -0.68 -7.72
N PRO A 34 2.09 -0.26 -9.00
CA PRO A 34 0.93 -0.44 -9.87
C PRO A 34 0.75 -1.92 -10.21
N ASN A 35 -0.34 -2.50 -9.74
CA ASN A 35 -0.63 -3.90 -10.04
C ASN A 35 -2.11 -4.16 -10.32
N GLY A 36 -2.89 -3.11 -10.42
CA GLY A 36 -4.32 -3.21 -10.65
C GLY A 36 -4.73 -2.56 -11.95
N GLY A 37 -6.03 -2.46 -12.15
CA GLY A 37 -6.62 -1.78 -13.28
C GLY A 37 -7.26 -2.75 -14.28
N ASP A 38 -7.96 -2.15 -15.23
CA ASP A 38 -8.68 -2.89 -16.26
C ASP A 38 -7.70 -3.33 -17.33
N ARG A 39 -7.23 -4.55 -17.22
CA ARG A 39 -6.27 -5.11 -18.17
C ARG A 39 -6.84 -6.33 -18.85
N THR A 40 -6.48 -6.52 -20.09
CA THR A 40 -6.85 -7.73 -20.84
C THR A 40 -6.14 -8.94 -20.24
N ALA A 41 -6.64 -10.14 -20.57
CA ALA A 41 -6.01 -11.37 -20.09
C ALA A 41 -4.56 -11.48 -20.58
N SER A 42 -4.30 -11.09 -21.83
CA SER A 42 -2.94 -11.14 -22.37
C SER A 42 -2.01 -10.13 -21.69
N GLU A 43 -2.52 -8.94 -21.37
CA GLU A 43 -1.73 -7.96 -20.64
C GLU A 43 -1.37 -8.46 -19.24
N ARG A 44 -2.32 -9.11 -18.55
CA ARG A 44 -2.05 -9.69 -17.23
C ARG A 44 -0.98 -10.76 -17.28
N VAL A 45 -1.03 -11.63 -18.30
CA VAL A 45 0.00 -12.66 -18.49
C VAL A 45 1.36 -12.02 -18.74
N ARG A 46 1.41 -11.03 -19.64
CA ARG A 46 2.65 -10.32 -19.93
C ARG A 46 3.25 -9.67 -18.71
N LEU A 47 2.42 -8.97 -17.92
CA LEU A 47 2.87 -8.29 -16.70
C LEU A 47 3.34 -9.29 -15.65
N HIS A 48 2.67 -10.42 -15.53
CA HIS A 48 3.10 -11.48 -14.61
C HIS A 48 4.49 -11.97 -14.98
N HIS A 49 4.74 -12.19 -16.27
CA HIS A 49 6.07 -12.61 -16.75
C HIS A 49 7.12 -11.53 -16.50
N GLU A 50 6.74 -10.27 -16.51
CA GLU A 50 7.63 -9.15 -16.20
C GLU A 50 7.87 -8.97 -14.69
N GLY A 51 7.16 -9.72 -13.86
CA GLY A 51 7.36 -9.66 -12.43
C GLY A 51 6.26 -8.97 -11.63
N VAL A 52 5.17 -8.57 -12.28
CA VAL A 52 4.02 -8.01 -11.56
C VAL A 52 3.37 -9.14 -10.76
N LEU A 53 3.23 -8.93 -9.47
CA LEU A 53 2.75 -9.94 -8.55
C LEU A 53 1.39 -9.52 -7.98
N ALA A 54 0.37 -10.35 -8.21
CA ALA A 54 -0.97 -10.08 -7.70
C ALA A 54 -0.97 -10.02 -6.18
N GLY A 55 -1.68 -9.06 -5.62
CA GLY A 55 -1.82 -8.92 -4.17
C GLY A 55 -0.80 -8.00 -3.52
N MET A 56 0.13 -7.44 -4.29
CA MET A 56 1.06 -6.45 -3.72
C MET A 56 0.30 -5.23 -3.20
N PRO A 57 0.70 -4.67 -2.07
CA PRO A 57 0.14 -3.42 -1.56
C PRO A 57 0.34 -2.26 -2.55
N ASP A 58 -0.46 -1.22 -2.38
CA ASP A 58 -0.46 -0.07 -3.31
C ASP A 58 0.78 0.81 -3.20
N LEU A 59 1.30 0.95 -1.99
CA LEU A 59 2.41 1.87 -1.71
C LEU A 59 3.50 1.17 -0.92
N CYS A 60 4.74 1.59 -1.14
CA CYS A 60 5.87 1.19 -0.29
C CYS A 60 6.58 2.42 0.23
N VAL A 61 7.03 2.35 1.48
CA VAL A 61 7.89 3.34 2.12
C VAL A 61 9.22 2.62 2.38
N LEU A 62 10.24 3.05 1.67
CA LEU A 62 11.54 2.37 1.67
C LEU A 62 12.48 2.95 2.72
N GLU A 63 12.04 2.86 3.97
CA GLU A 63 12.82 3.26 5.14
C GLU A 63 12.76 2.13 6.15
N ALA A 64 13.91 1.76 6.70
CA ALA A 64 13.98 0.77 7.77
C ALA A 64 13.77 1.49 9.10
N CYS A 65 12.70 1.16 9.81
CA CYS A 65 12.34 1.80 11.07
C CYS A 65 11.75 0.78 12.04
N GLY A 66 11.99 0.98 13.32
CA GLY A 66 11.33 0.20 14.37
C GLY A 66 11.54 -1.31 14.29
N GLY A 67 12.65 -1.75 13.68
CA GLY A 67 12.93 -3.17 13.50
C GLY A 67 12.37 -3.77 12.21
N PHE A 68 11.69 -2.99 11.40
CA PHE A 68 11.17 -3.43 10.11
C PHE A 68 12.07 -2.98 8.98
N HIS A 69 12.09 -3.76 7.91
CA HIS A 69 12.88 -3.44 6.71
C HIS A 69 12.25 -2.37 5.84
N GLY A 70 10.94 -2.24 5.92
CA GLY A 70 10.17 -1.28 5.14
C GLY A 70 8.70 -1.39 5.49
N LEU A 71 7.91 -0.43 5.00
CA LEU A 71 6.47 -0.36 5.23
C LEU A 71 5.74 -0.47 3.90
N PHE A 72 4.69 -1.28 3.87
CA PHE A 72 3.76 -1.35 2.75
C PHE A 72 2.38 -0.90 3.21
N VAL A 73 1.71 -0.11 2.39
CA VAL A 73 0.38 0.41 2.70
C VAL A 73 -0.59 -0.01 1.60
N GLU A 74 -1.64 -0.71 2.01
CA GLU A 74 -2.75 -1.08 1.14
C GLU A 74 -3.86 -0.06 1.32
N MET A 75 -4.34 0.55 0.23
CA MET A 75 -5.45 1.51 0.29
C MET A 75 -6.77 0.77 0.10
N LYS A 76 -7.70 1.00 1.01
CA LYS A 76 -9.06 0.45 0.94
C LYS A 76 -10.06 1.54 1.32
N THR A 77 -11.28 1.43 0.79
CA THR A 77 -12.38 2.26 1.28
C THR A 77 -12.78 1.78 2.68
N ALA A 78 -13.65 2.54 3.35
CA ALA A 78 -14.12 2.21 4.71
C ALA A 78 -14.73 0.80 4.79
N THR A 79 -15.34 0.33 3.70
CA THR A 79 -16.02 -0.98 3.67
C THR A 79 -15.32 -2.00 2.77
N GLY A 80 -14.25 -1.61 2.08
CA GLY A 80 -13.54 -2.52 1.21
C GLY A 80 -12.77 -3.58 1.99
N GLN A 81 -12.59 -4.75 1.38
CA GLN A 81 -11.87 -5.86 2.01
C GLN A 81 -10.70 -6.30 1.14
N GLN A 82 -9.67 -6.80 1.79
CA GLN A 82 -8.53 -7.36 1.08
C GLN A 82 -8.93 -8.65 0.37
N SER A 83 -8.37 -8.87 -0.82
CA SER A 83 -8.52 -10.14 -1.53
C SER A 83 -7.72 -11.24 -0.83
N LYS A 84 -7.95 -12.50 -1.25
CA LYS A 84 -7.17 -13.63 -0.76
C LYS A 84 -5.70 -13.44 -1.06
N GLU A 85 -5.39 -12.98 -2.26
CA GLU A 85 -4.02 -12.76 -2.71
C GLU A 85 -3.34 -11.68 -1.87
N GLN A 86 -4.05 -10.60 -1.56
CA GLN A 86 -3.54 -9.53 -0.73
C GLN A 86 -3.24 -10.02 0.69
N LYS A 87 -4.15 -10.77 1.28
CA LYS A 87 -3.95 -11.34 2.64
C LYS A 87 -2.77 -12.30 2.69
N ALA A 88 -2.67 -13.17 1.69
CA ALA A 88 -1.59 -14.15 1.62
C ALA A 88 -0.23 -13.47 1.47
N LEU A 89 -0.15 -12.48 0.61
CA LEU A 89 1.11 -11.77 0.38
C LEU A 89 1.49 -10.91 1.58
N GLN A 90 0.51 -10.29 2.24
CA GLN A 90 0.76 -9.54 3.47
C GLN A 90 1.42 -10.41 4.53
N LEU A 91 0.91 -11.64 4.69
CA LEU A 91 1.50 -12.58 5.64
C LEU A 91 2.94 -12.91 5.28
N GLN A 92 3.21 -13.14 4.01
CA GLN A 92 4.58 -13.42 3.54
C GLN A 92 5.52 -12.25 3.80
N LEU A 93 5.06 -11.02 3.52
CA LEU A 93 5.87 -9.83 3.74
C LEU A 93 6.13 -9.61 5.22
N ASN A 94 5.11 -9.78 6.06
CA ASN A 94 5.27 -9.67 7.52
C ASN A 94 6.29 -10.70 8.04
N ASN A 95 6.26 -11.92 7.52
CA ASN A 95 7.20 -12.96 7.93
C ASN A 95 8.64 -12.67 7.51
N ARG A 96 8.82 -11.76 6.56
CA ARG A 96 10.15 -11.36 6.07
C ARG A 96 10.65 -10.05 6.67
N GLY A 97 9.95 -9.54 7.68
CA GLY A 97 10.40 -8.35 8.40
C GLY A 97 9.89 -7.03 7.85
N TYR A 98 8.93 -7.07 6.95
CA TYR A 98 8.26 -5.85 6.47
C TYR A 98 6.97 -5.64 7.24
N LEU A 99 6.60 -4.39 7.47
CA LEU A 99 5.31 -4.08 8.08
C LEU A 99 4.32 -3.79 6.95
N CYS A 100 3.17 -4.46 6.98
CA CYS A 100 2.09 -4.21 6.03
C CYS A 100 0.88 -3.69 6.80
N THR A 101 0.31 -2.58 6.32
CA THR A 101 -0.87 -1.97 6.93
C THR A 101 -1.95 -1.73 5.89
N VAL A 102 -3.17 -1.58 6.36
CA VAL A 102 -4.31 -1.20 5.52
C VAL A 102 -4.75 0.18 5.98
N ALA A 103 -4.75 1.14 5.06
CA ALA A 103 -5.22 2.49 5.32
C ALA A 103 -6.56 2.71 4.62
N ARG A 104 -7.53 3.19 5.34
CA ARG A 104 -8.88 3.39 4.82
C ARG A 104 -9.17 4.85 4.47
N SER A 105 -8.18 5.70 4.64
CA SER A 105 -8.22 7.10 4.24
C SER A 105 -6.80 7.65 4.17
N ALA A 106 -6.63 8.79 3.52
CA ALA A 106 -5.34 9.47 3.49
C ALA A 106 -4.92 9.87 4.90
N ALA A 107 -5.85 10.34 5.73
CA ALA A 107 -5.56 10.73 7.10
C ALA A 107 -5.03 9.56 7.93
N GLU A 108 -5.69 8.41 7.84
CA GLU A 108 -5.27 7.20 8.54
C GLU A 108 -3.89 6.74 8.05
N GLY A 109 -3.70 6.72 6.73
CA GLY A 109 -2.41 6.33 6.15
C GLY A 109 -1.28 7.26 6.56
N PHE A 110 -1.56 8.55 6.62
CA PHE A 110 -0.56 9.52 7.05
C PHE A 110 -0.13 9.30 8.51
N GLU A 111 -1.08 9.04 9.40
CA GLU A 111 -0.75 8.76 10.81
C GLU A 111 0.06 7.47 10.94
N MET A 112 -0.28 6.44 10.17
CA MET A 112 0.48 5.19 10.15
C MET A 112 1.92 5.42 9.71
N ILE A 113 2.13 6.17 8.63
CA ILE A 113 3.46 6.45 8.10
C ILE A 113 4.25 7.30 9.09
N LYS A 114 3.61 8.31 9.68
CA LYS A 114 4.24 9.15 10.69
C LYS A 114 4.75 8.33 11.88
N GLU A 115 3.90 7.47 12.42
CA GLU A 115 4.28 6.61 13.54
C GLU A 115 5.41 5.67 13.15
N TYR A 116 5.33 5.10 11.96
CA TYR A 116 6.38 4.22 11.45
C TYR A 116 7.73 4.94 11.35
N LEU A 117 7.74 6.13 10.75
CA LEU A 117 8.97 6.91 10.56
C LEU A 117 9.56 7.40 11.88
N ASN A 118 8.73 7.58 12.89
CA ASN A 118 9.19 7.95 14.22
C ASN A 118 9.70 6.75 15.03
N GLY A 119 9.64 5.56 14.47
CA GLY A 119 10.06 4.35 15.16
C GLY A 119 9.11 3.91 16.27
N GLU A 120 7.89 4.44 16.27
CA GLU A 120 6.88 4.08 17.26
C GLU A 120 6.32 2.70 16.95
N LYS A 121 5.84 2.02 18.00
CA LYS A 121 5.21 0.73 17.80
C LYS A 121 3.82 0.92 17.22
N LEU A 122 3.61 0.45 16.01
CA LEU A 122 2.30 0.46 15.34
C LEU A 122 1.43 -0.71 15.78
N ILE A 123 2.02 -1.69 16.41
CA ILE A 123 1.33 -2.86 16.91
C ILE A 123 1.42 -2.80 18.42
N GLY A 124 0.30 -2.66 19.04
CA GLY A 124 0.22 -2.51 20.48
C GLY A 124 0.80 -3.64 21.27
#